data_53abb0b6cb9903cb371fda15a21183ed
#
_entry.id   53abb0b6cb9903cb371fda15a21183ed
#
_cell.length_a   1.000
_cell.length_b   1.000
_cell.length_c   1.000
_cell.angle_alpha   90.00
_cell.angle_beta   90.00
_cell.angle_gamma   90.00
#
_symmetry.space_group_name_H-M   'P 1'
#
loop_
_entity.id
_entity.type
_entity.pdbx_description
1 polymer ?
#
loop_
_entity_poly.entity_id
_entity_poly.type
_entity_poly.pdbx_seq_one_letter_code
_entity_poly.pdbx_strand_id
1 'polypeptide(L)'
;MDLQSYPQYLAILDLNETLDKNKTVYEKKYSFTDEQRNSVFTSSNTAFYIEENVFLLTKAPERSGKIEDNNTYFELYDYAKNKIIKSFYATDLPFIPQAFQLYKGVLSLKNDRKKIASFMRFIPMLAITDVETGSSKQIFPFGKEEELESYIEKPGHYYWSVCSTDNRIVALYKDGIAPSELENVSVSYLHIYDWEGRLLCKIEIEDNIKCITLSEETGMIYAVLMNDEIKRYRIKQHL
;
A
#
# COMPACT_ATOMS: atom_id res chain seq x y z
N MET A 1 22.48 8.42 -17.14
CA MET A 1 22.57 8.66 -15.68
C MET A 1 21.21 9.19 -15.28
N ASP A 2 20.29 8.27 -14.94
CA ASP A 2 18.95 8.68 -14.50
C ASP A 2 19.06 9.30 -13.13
N LEU A 3 18.94 10.61 -13.09
CA LEU A 3 18.70 11.35 -11.86
C LEU A 3 17.30 10.95 -11.39
N GLN A 4 17.20 9.93 -10.53
CA GLN A 4 15.99 9.71 -9.76
C GLN A 4 15.73 11.00 -8.98
N SER A 5 14.73 11.74 -9.39
CA SER A 5 14.31 12.94 -8.68
C SER A 5 13.65 12.54 -7.38
N TYR A 6 14.42 12.49 -6.29
CA TYR A 6 13.86 12.31 -4.95
C TYR A 6 12.90 13.47 -4.64
N PRO A 7 11.84 13.23 -3.87
CA PRO A 7 10.90 14.29 -3.54
C PRO A 7 11.61 15.42 -2.83
N GLN A 8 11.44 16.63 -3.35
CA GLN A 8 12.02 17.83 -2.73
C GLN A 8 11.27 18.24 -1.47
N TYR A 9 10.03 17.77 -1.32
CA TYR A 9 9.16 18.07 -0.18
C TYR A 9 8.04 17.04 -0.07
N LEU A 10 7.48 16.92 1.13
CA LEU A 10 6.15 16.38 1.38
C LEU A 10 5.19 17.55 1.62
N ALA A 11 3.93 17.40 1.25
CA ALA A 11 2.94 18.43 1.48
C ALA A 11 1.59 17.83 1.91
N ILE A 12 0.91 18.55 2.80
CA ILE A 12 -0.50 18.35 3.09
C ILE A 12 -1.25 19.34 2.21
N LEU A 13 -2.21 18.85 1.44
CA LEU A 13 -3.04 19.65 0.56
C LEU A 13 -4.35 20.01 1.25
N ASP A 14 -4.78 21.27 1.14
CA ASP A 14 -6.16 21.62 1.33
C ASP A 14 -6.94 21.25 0.06
N LEU A 15 -7.66 20.13 0.13
CA LEU A 15 -8.39 19.63 -1.03
C LEU A 15 -9.55 20.54 -1.43
N ASN A 16 -10.28 21.10 -0.47
CA ASN A 16 -11.42 21.96 -0.75
C ASN A 16 -10.96 23.24 -1.44
N GLU A 17 -9.98 23.94 -0.84
CA GLU A 17 -9.42 25.15 -1.47
C GLU A 17 -8.75 24.85 -2.82
N THR A 18 -8.13 23.69 -2.97
CA THR A 18 -7.52 23.28 -4.24
C THR A 18 -8.57 23.12 -5.33
N LEU A 19 -9.69 22.47 -5.02
CA LEU A 19 -10.79 22.29 -5.97
C LEU A 19 -11.50 23.62 -6.28
N ASP A 20 -11.83 24.41 -5.26
CA ASP A 20 -12.53 25.69 -5.41
C ASP A 20 -11.72 26.70 -6.22
N LYS A 21 -10.42 26.75 -6.02
CA LYS A 21 -9.51 27.68 -6.71
C LYS A 21 -8.95 27.14 -8.02
N ASN A 22 -9.22 25.88 -8.36
CA ASN A 22 -8.61 25.14 -9.49
C ASN A 22 -7.07 25.32 -9.54
N LYS A 23 -6.45 25.27 -8.38
CA LYS A 23 -5.01 25.50 -8.19
C LYS A 23 -4.56 24.77 -6.92
N THR A 24 -3.41 24.12 -6.96
CA THR A 24 -2.83 23.43 -5.81
C THR A 24 -2.65 24.37 -4.62
N VAL A 25 -3.34 24.09 -3.52
CA VAL A 25 -3.24 24.81 -2.26
C VAL A 25 -2.67 23.89 -1.20
N TYR A 26 -1.58 24.32 -0.58
CA TYR A 26 -0.91 23.56 0.47
C TYR A 26 -1.33 24.08 1.83
N GLU A 27 -1.85 23.20 2.69
CA GLU A 27 -2.04 23.50 4.11
C GLU A 27 -0.67 23.57 4.81
N LYS A 28 0.20 22.61 4.50
CA LYS A 28 1.56 22.58 5.06
C LYS A 28 2.52 21.95 4.06
N LYS A 29 3.76 22.46 4.04
CA LYS A 29 4.84 21.96 3.19
C LYS A 29 6.09 21.69 4.01
N TYR A 30 6.66 20.49 3.85
CA TYR A 30 7.88 20.04 4.51
C TYR A 30 8.98 19.91 3.45
N SER A 31 9.86 20.87 3.41
CA SER A 31 11.00 20.88 2.46
C SER A 31 12.19 20.14 3.04
N PHE A 32 12.86 19.33 2.22
CA PHE A 32 14.00 18.53 2.65
C PHE A 32 15.32 19.11 2.17
N THR A 33 16.33 19.07 3.02
CA THR A 33 17.71 19.33 2.64
C THR A 33 18.25 18.18 1.78
N ASP A 34 19.35 18.40 1.08
CA ASP A 34 20.00 17.34 0.28
C ASP A 34 20.43 16.15 1.16
N GLU A 35 20.91 16.42 2.36
CA GLU A 35 21.27 15.39 3.34
C GLU A 35 20.05 14.54 3.74
N GLN A 36 18.91 15.17 4.08
CA GLN A 36 17.68 14.47 4.41
C GLN A 36 17.17 13.64 3.23
N ARG A 37 17.23 14.16 2.01
CA ARG A 37 16.85 13.42 0.81
C ARG A 37 17.70 12.17 0.63
N ASN A 38 18.99 12.31 0.77
CA ASN A 38 19.94 11.22 0.56
C ASN A 38 19.90 10.17 1.68
N SER A 39 19.67 10.57 2.92
CA SER A 39 19.69 9.65 4.08
C SER A 39 18.31 9.01 4.35
N VAL A 40 17.24 9.79 4.21
CA VAL A 40 15.88 9.36 4.64
C VAL A 40 15.04 8.86 3.48
N PHE A 41 15.15 9.50 2.29
CA PHE A 41 14.23 9.23 1.18
C PHE A 41 14.82 8.40 0.04
N THR A 42 16.09 8.00 0.12
CA THR A 42 16.79 7.29 -0.98
C THR A 42 16.08 6.04 -1.46
N SER A 43 15.37 5.34 -0.57
CA SER A 43 14.63 4.11 -0.88
C SER A 43 13.15 4.18 -0.52
N SER A 44 12.64 5.37 -0.16
CA SER A 44 11.24 5.53 0.22
C SER A 44 10.32 5.55 -1.00
N ASN A 45 9.33 4.65 -1.02
CA ASN A 45 8.36 4.58 -2.10
C ASN A 45 7.06 5.34 -1.78
N THR A 46 6.70 5.44 -0.50
CA THR A 46 5.46 6.07 -0.03
C THR A 46 5.68 6.68 1.33
N ALA A 47 5.04 7.80 1.58
CA ALA A 47 5.03 8.46 2.88
C ALA A 47 3.58 8.66 3.34
N PHE A 48 3.29 8.31 4.59
CA PHE A 48 1.99 8.56 5.22
C PHE A 48 2.18 9.59 6.34
N TYR A 49 1.27 10.56 6.39
CA TYR A 49 1.22 11.52 7.50
C TYR A 49 0.61 10.85 8.74
N ILE A 50 1.34 10.81 9.83
CA ILE A 50 0.88 10.22 11.10
C ILE A 50 0.35 11.31 12.03
N GLU A 51 1.20 12.27 12.36
CA GLU A 51 0.86 13.43 13.18
C GLU A 51 1.77 14.60 12.84
N GLU A 52 1.64 15.73 13.54
CA GLU A 52 2.46 16.89 13.24
C GLU A 52 3.95 16.56 13.26
N ASN A 53 4.62 16.80 12.14
CA ASN A 53 6.04 16.51 11.87
C ASN A 53 6.43 15.01 11.87
N VAL A 54 5.49 14.06 12.01
CA VAL A 54 5.79 12.63 11.99
C VAL A 54 5.21 11.97 10.76
N PHE A 55 6.07 11.23 10.05
CA PHE A 55 5.71 10.49 8.85
C PHE A 55 6.07 9.02 9.01
N LEU A 56 5.22 8.13 8.48
CA LEU A 56 5.54 6.73 8.26
C LEU A 56 6.03 6.58 6.82
N LEU A 57 7.31 6.28 6.69
CA LEU A 57 7.97 6.06 5.40
C LEU A 57 8.03 4.58 5.10
N THR A 58 7.72 4.21 3.85
CA THR A 58 7.95 2.83 3.41
C THR A 58 9.29 2.77 2.72
N LYS A 59 10.10 1.82 3.13
CA LYS A 59 11.42 1.56 2.56
C LYS A 59 11.39 0.27 1.75
N ALA A 60 11.90 0.33 0.53
CA ALA A 60 12.28 -0.89 -0.17
C ALA A 60 13.68 -1.30 0.29
N PRO A 61 13.99 -2.61 0.32
CA PRO A 61 15.35 -3.05 0.58
C PRO A 61 16.28 -2.41 -0.45
N GLU A 62 17.39 -1.90 0.02
CA GLU A 62 18.38 -1.29 -0.88
C GLU A 62 18.88 -2.30 -1.90
N ARG A 63 19.01 -1.86 -3.14
CA ARG A 63 19.71 -2.60 -4.21
C ARG A 63 21.23 -2.69 -3.97
N SER A 64 21.66 -2.61 -2.74
CA SER A 64 23.07 -2.51 -2.34
C SER A 64 23.81 -3.84 -2.36
N GLY A 65 23.47 -4.77 -3.24
CA GLY A 65 24.26 -6.00 -3.47
C GLY A 65 24.40 -6.96 -2.28
N LYS A 66 23.99 -6.54 -1.08
CA LYS A 66 23.82 -7.38 0.09
C LYS A 66 22.36 -7.78 0.17
N ILE A 67 22.09 -8.96 -0.32
CA ILE A 67 20.76 -9.57 -0.42
C ILE A 67 20.24 -10.02 0.97
N GLU A 68 20.53 -9.32 2.01
CA GLU A 68 20.19 -9.75 3.37
C GLU A 68 18.79 -9.33 3.81
N ASP A 69 18.10 -8.44 3.04
CA ASP A 69 16.82 -7.91 3.48
C ASP A 69 15.88 -7.62 2.31
N ASN A 70 14.97 -8.55 2.03
CA ASN A 70 13.97 -8.40 0.97
C ASN A 70 12.62 -7.86 1.47
N ASN A 71 12.51 -7.60 2.76
CA ASN A 71 11.26 -7.22 3.37
C ASN A 71 11.06 -5.72 3.27
N THR A 72 9.87 -5.28 2.85
CA THR A 72 9.46 -3.88 3.01
C THR A 72 9.44 -3.57 4.49
N TYR A 73 10.14 -2.54 4.89
CA TYR A 73 10.11 -2.05 6.26
C TYR A 73 9.59 -0.62 6.34
N PHE A 74 9.14 -0.26 7.51
CA PHE A 74 8.62 1.05 7.83
C PHE A 74 9.56 1.81 8.73
N GLU A 75 9.65 3.12 8.52
CA GLU A 75 10.34 4.04 9.40
C GLU A 75 9.41 5.15 9.85
N LEU A 76 9.25 5.32 11.15
CA LEU A 76 8.68 6.52 11.72
C LEU A 76 9.76 7.61 11.77
N TYR A 77 9.55 8.68 11.03
CA TYR A 77 10.48 9.78 10.89
C TYR A 77 9.92 11.07 11.48
N ASP A 78 10.65 11.65 12.44
CA ASP A 78 10.37 12.98 13.01
C ASP A 78 11.09 14.04 12.18
N TYR A 79 10.33 14.78 11.38
CA TYR A 79 10.86 15.83 10.51
C TYR A 79 11.51 16.97 11.30
N ALA A 80 10.90 17.40 12.43
CA ALA A 80 11.39 18.53 13.22
C ALA A 80 12.73 18.22 13.88
N LYS A 81 12.95 16.95 14.29
CA LYS A 81 14.18 16.49 14.91
C LYS A 81 15.17 15.89 13.92
N ASN A 82 14.79 15.75 12.65
CA ASN A 82 15.55 15.06 11.61
C ASN A 82 16.03 13.66 12.07
N LYS A 83 15.12 12.86 12.61
CA LYS A 83 15.46 11.59 13.26
C LYS A 83 14.45 10.49 12.96
N ILE A 84 14.96 9.28 12.68
CA ILE A 84 14.15 8.07 12.69
C ILE A 84 13.84 7.73 14.15
N ILE A 85 12.54 7.70 14.49
CA ILE A 85 12.05 7.36 15.82
C ILE A 85 12.10 5.84 16.01
N LYS A 86 11.68 5.10 14.96
CA LYS A 86 11.52 3.66 15.01
C LYS A 86 11.54 3.07 13.61
N SER A 87 12.08 1.85 13.49
CA SER A 87 11.99 1.03 12.29
C SER A 87 11.39 -0.33 12.62
N PHE A 88 10.56 -0.87 11.74
CA PHE A 88 9.94 -2.19 11.89
C PHE A 88 9.55 -2.77 10.54
N TYR A 89 9.48 -4.10 10.45
CA TYR A 89 9.16 -4.79 9.21
C TYR A 89 7.66 -4.88 8.97
N ALA A 90 7.26 -4.87 7.69
CA ALA A 90 5.88 -5.13 7.30
C ALA A 90 5.47 -6.58 7.56
N THR A 91 6.43 -7.52 7.53
CA THR A 91 6.19 -8.95 7.77
C THR A 91 7.37 -9.60 8.48
N ASP A 92 7.12 -10.70 9.20
CA ASP A 92 8.14 -11.57 9.79
C ASP A 92 8.46 -12.78 8.90
N LEU A 93 8.16 -12.70 7.61
CA LEU A 93 8.42 -13.79 6.68
C LEU A 93 9.93 -13.99 6.48
N PRO A 94 10.35 -15.25 6.29
CA PRO A 94 11.76 -15.56 6.12
C PRO A 94 12.31 -14.89 4.86
N PHE A 95 13.59 -14.57 4.91
CA PHE A 95 14.33 -14.18 3.74
C PHE A 95 14.38 -15.34 2.72
N ILE A 96 13.96 -15.04 1.49
CA ILE A 96 14.08 -15.97 0.36
C ILE A 96 14.97 -15.30 -0.68
N PRO A 97 16.14 -15.87 -1.00
CA PRO A 97 17.00 -15.37 -2.06
C PRO A 97 16.23 -15.21 -3.37
N GLN A 98 16.44 -14.12 -4.09
CA GLN A 98 15.77 -13.77 -5.35
C GLN A 98 14.29 -13.35 -5.24
N ALA A 99 13.67 -13.40 -4.06
CA ALA A 99 12.28 -13.04 -3.83
C ALA A 99 12.06 -11.55 -3.52
N PHE A 100 12.94 -10.66 -3.95
CA PHE A 100 12.89 -9.23 -3.61
C PHE A 100 11.59 -8.52 -4.00
N GLN A 101 10.80 -9.10 -4.91
CA GLN A 101 9.49 -8.59 -5.28
C GLN A 101 8.35 -9.27 -4.53
N LEU A 102 8.58 -10.45 -3.94
CA LEU A 102 7.53 -11.27 -3.36
C LEU A 102 6.74 -10.51 -2.29
N TYR A 103 7.43 -9.76 -1.45
CA TYR A 103 6.86 -8.98 -0.36
C TYR A 103 6.47 -7.54 -0.74
N LYS A 104 6.53 -7.21 -2.04
CA LYS A 104 6.04 -5.92 -2.52
C LYS A 104 4.52 -5.89 -2.45
N GLY A 105 3.98 -4.89 -1.77
CA GLY A 105 2.56 -4.78 -1.52
C GLY A 105 1.98 -3.42 -1.86
N VAL A 106 0.66 -3.36 -1.80
CA VAL A 106 -0.12 -2.12 -1.77
C VAL A 106 -0.56 -1.85 -0.34
N LEU A 107 -0.57 -0.59 0.05
CA LEU A 107 -0.66 -0.16 1.44
C LEU A 107 -1.88 0.73 1.67
N SER A 108 -2.53 0.59 2.82
CA SER A 108 -3.56 1.51 3.27
C SER A 108 -3.40 1.79 4.77
N LEU A 109 -3.30 3.07 5.11
CA LEU A 109 -3.25 3.52 6.50
C LEU A 109 -4.68 3.73 7.00
N LYS A 110 -5.00 3.23 8.20
CA LYS A 110 -6.27 3.49 8.87
C LYS A 110 -6.42 4.99 9.17
N ASN A 111 -7.64 5.54 9.12
CA ASN A 111 -7.87 6.97 9.34
C ASN A 111 -7.37 7.46 10.72
N ASP A 112 -7.46 6.61 11.76
CA ASP A 112 -6.92 6.90 13.09
C ASP A 112 -5.38 6.84 13.15
N ARG A 113 -4.73 6.42 12.05
CA ARG A 113 -3.28 6.32 11.85
C ARG A 113 -2.55 5.35 12.78
N LYS A 114 -3.29 4.47 13.43
CA LYS A 114 -2.73 3.48 14.37
C LYS A 114 -2.38 2.15 13.72
N LYS A 115 -3.00 1.82 12.60
CA LYS A 115 -2.74 0.56 11.89
C LYS A 115 -2.47 0.82 10.42
N ILE A 116 -1.55 0.05 9.83
CA ILE A 116 -1.33 0.00 8.39
C ILE A 116 -1.55 -1.42 7.89
N ALA A 117 -2.28 -1.54 6.78
CA ALA A 117 -2.51 -2.80 6.10
C ALA A 117 -1.59 -2.88 4.86
N SER A 118 -0.89 -3.99 4.73
CA SER A 118 0.01 -4.32 3.61
C SER A 118 -0.55 -5.54 2.90
N PHE A 119 -0.99 -5.38 1.66
CA PHE A 119 -1.51 -6.46 0.83
C PHE A 119 -0.47 -6.83 -0.21
N MET A 120 0.03 -8.07 -0.17
CA MET A 120 1.14 -8.49 -1.02
C MET A 120 0.68 -8.71 -2.46
N ARG A 121 1.48 -8.20 -3.40
CA ARG A 121 1.11 -8.26 -4.83
C ARG A 121 1.30 -9.65 -5.42
N PHE A 122 2.30 -10.39 -4.98
CA PHE A 122 2.75 -11.63 -5.60
C PHE A 122 2.49 -12.89 -4.75
N ILE A 123 1.89 -12.73 -3.59
CA ILE A 123 1.40 -13.82 -2.73
C ILE A 123 0.02 -13.46 -2.17
N PRO A 124 -0.87 -14.43 -1.94
CA PRO A 124 -2.21 -14.17 -1.39
C PRO A 124 -2.16 -13.95 0.11
N MET A 125 -1.42 -12.92 0.55
CA MET A 125 -1.18 -12.60 1.94
C MET A 125 -1.42 -11.12 2.21
N LEU A 126 -1.89 -10.83 3.42
CA LEU A 126 -1.89 -9.47 3.98
C LEU A 126 -1.21 -9.45 5.35
N ALA A 127 -0.70 -8.31 5.71
CA ALA A 127 -0.20 -8.03 7.05
C ALA A 127 -0.88 -6.79 7.60
N ILE A 128 -1.25 -6.82 8.88
CA ILE A 128 -1.75 -5.66 9.61
C ILE A 128 -0.74 -5.32 10.69
N THR A 129 -0.16 -4.14 10.59
CA THR A 129 0.90 -3.67 11.47
C THR A 129 0.37 -2.55 12.34
N ASP A 130 0.58 -2.63 13.63
CA ASP A 130 0.37 -1.55 14.58
C ASP A 130 1.52 -0.55 14.47
N VAL A 131 1.19 0.71 14.19
CA VAL A 131 2.19 1.76 13.91
C VAL A 131 2.95 2.16 15.17
N GLU A 132 2.30 2.12 16.34
CA GLU A 132 2.91 2.48 17.61
C GLU A 132 3.90 1.41 18.09
N THR A 133 3.44 0.16 18.12
CA THR A 133 4.27 -0.98 18.63
C THR A 133 5.20 -1.55 17.57
N GLY A 134 4.85 -1.43 16.28
CA GLY A 134 5.53 -2.07 15.15
C GLY A 134 5.22 -3.58 15.07
N SER A 135 4.30 -4.09 15.89
CA SER A 135 3.91 -5.50 15.82
C SER A 135 3.05 -5.74 14.57
N SER A 136 3.33 -6.82 13.87
CA SER A 136 2.64 -7.20 12.64
C SER A 136 1.96 -8.55 12.78
N LYS A 137 0.74 -8.65 12.26
CA LYS A 137 -0.01 -9.90 12.14
C LYS A 137 -0.14 -10.27 10.67
N GLN A 138 0.43 -11.40 10.30
CA GLN A 138 0.36 -11.95 8.94
C GLN A 138 -0.85 -12.86 8.79
N ILE A 139 -1.52 -12.77 7.65
CA ILE A 139 -2.77 -13.47 7.40
C ILE A 139 -2.75 -14.01 5.97
N PHE A 140 -2.99 -15.31 5.84
CA PHE A 140 -3.26 -15.99 4.58
C PHE A 140 -4.76 -16.28 4.52
N PRO A 141 -5.57 -15.46 3.85
CA PRO A 141 -7.04 -15.55 3.93
C PRO A 141 -7.61 -16.83 3.33
N PHE A 142 -6.84 -17.50 2.48
CA PHE A 142 -7.23 -18.78 1.84
C PHE A 142 -6.42 -19.97 2.34
N GLY A 143 -5.69 -19.80 3.47
CA GLY A 143 -4.70 -20.76 3.95
C GLY A 143 -3.35 -20.59 3.23
N LYS A 144 -2.31 -21.14 3.82
CA LYS A 144 -0.99 -21.24 3.19
C LYS A 144 -0.96 -22.57 2.43
N GLU A 145 -1.38 -22.54 1.16
CA GLU A 145 -1.52 -23.75 0.35
C GLU A 145 -0.19 -24.20 -0.26
N GLU A 146 0.73 -23.25 -0.50
CA GLU A 146 1.99 -23.51 -1.18
C GLU A 146 3.19 -22.99 -0.37
N GLU A 147 4.35 -23.57 -0.57
CA GLU A 147 5.60 -23.02 -0.07
C GLU A 147 5.89 -21.70 -0.78
N LEU A 148 6.52 -20.74 -0.05
CA LEU A 148 6.73 -19.38 -0.59
C LEU A 148 7.56 -19.38 -1.88
N GLU A 149 8.44 -20.36 -2.06
CA GLU A 149 9.27 -20.54 -3.24
C GLU A 149 8.44 -20.77 -4.52
N SER A 150 7.30 -21.44 -4.41
CA SER A 150 6.43 -21.71 -5.56
C SER A 150 5.88 -20.43 -6.20
N TYR A 151 5.66 -19.39 -5.40
CA TYR A 151 5.23 -18.08 -5.91
C TYR A 151 6.32 -17.33 -6.70
N ILE A 152 7.59 -17.73 -6.53
CA ILE A 152 8.72 -17.20 -7.32
C ILE A 152 8.75 -17.91 -8.68
N GLU A 153 8.55 -19.22 -8.69
CA GLU A 153 8.57 -20.04 -9.90
C GLU A 153 7.38 -19.76 -10.81
N LYS A 154 6.21 -19.49 -10.22
CA LYS A 154 4.97 -19.19 -10.92
C LYS A 154 4.38 -17.85 -10.44
N PRO A 155 4.99 -16.73 -10.85
CA PRO A 155 4.55 -15.42 -10.39
C PRO A 155 3.13 -15.12 -10.88
N GLY A 156 2.24 -14.84 -9.93
CA GLY A 156 0.89 -14.37 -10.18
C GLY A 156 0.62 -13.06 -9.46
N HIS A 157 -0.36 -12.30 -9.94
CA HIS A 157 -0.81 -11.09 -9.26
C HIS A 157 -2.01 -11.38 -8.37
N TYR A 158 -1.91 -11.02 -7.10
CA TYR A 158 -2.97 -11.21 -6.11
C TYR A 158 -3.61 -9.89 -5.72
N TYR A 159 -2.92 -9.02 -4.97
CA TYR A 159 -3.50 -7.74 -4.59
C TYR A 159 -2.91 -6.59 -5.40
N TRP A 160 -3.79 -5.79 -6.01
CA TRP A 160 -3.39 -4.77 -6.98
C TRP A 160 -3.58 -3.34 -6.47
N SER A 161 -4.64 -3.12 -5.70
CA SER A 161 -5.00 -1.82 -5.13
C SER A 161 -5.73 -2.04 -3.82
N VAL A 162 -5.63 -1.09 -2.89
CA VAL A 162 -6.30 -1.13 -1.60
C VAL A 162 -6.74 0.27 -1.18
N CYS A 163 -7.89 0.34 -0.53
CA CYS A 163 -8.36 1.53 0.17
C CYS A 163 -9.05 1.10 1.47
N SER A 164 -9.17 2.01 2.43
CA SER A 164 -9.76 1.68 3.72
C SER A 164 -10.63 2.80 4.29
N THR A 165 -11.48 2.41 5.23
CA THR A 165 -12.23 3.26 6.15
C THR A 165 -11.78 2.97 7.58
N ASP A 166 -12.42 3.58 8.56
CA ASP A 166 -12.17 3.27 9.97
C ASP A 166 -12.52 1.81 10.34
N ASN A 167 -13.47 1.21 9.64
CA ASN A 167 -14.02 -0.08 10.00
C ASN A 167 -13.64 -1.21 9.01
N ARG A 168 -13.30 -0.87 7.76
CA ARG A 168 -13.12 -1.83 6.68
C ARG A 168 -11.90 -1.53 5.82
N ILE A 169 -11.36 -2.58 5.23
CA ILE A 169 -10.35 -2.50 4.19
C ILE A 169 -10.94 -3.16 2.95
N VAL A 170 -10.86 -2.48 1.82
CA VAL A 170 -11.29 -3.00 0.51
C VAL A 170 -10.07 -3.19 -0.37
N ALA A 171 -9.81 -4.42 -0.76
CA ALA A 171 -8.66 -4.79 -1.57
C ALA A 171 -9.11 -5.35 -2.93
N LEU A 172 -8.52 -4.83 -3.99
CA LEU A 172 -8.68 -5.35 -5.34
C LEU A 172 -7.82 -6.60 -5.50
N TYR A 173 -8.44 -7.74 -5.73
CA TYR A 173 -7.82 -9.05 -5.83
C TYR A 173 -7.88 -9.58 -7.27
N LYS A 174 -6.79 -10.15 -7.76
CA LYS A 174 -6.61 -10.63 -9.14
C LYS A 174 -6.42 -12.15 -9.27
N ASP A 175 -6.61 -12.90 -8.20
CA ASP A 175 -6.66 -14.37 -8.16
C ASP A 175 -5.44 -15.09 -8.76
N GLY A 176 -4.25 -14.57 -8.57
CA GLY A 176 -3.01 -15.18 -9.06
C GLY A 176 -2.81 -15.10 -10.58
N ILE A 177 -3.44 -14.17 -11.25
CA ILE A 177 -3.34 -14.00 -12.69
C ILE A 177 -1.89 -13.73 -13.11
N ALA A 178 -1.42 -14.43 -14.14
CA ALA A 178 -0.11 -14.19 -14.70
C ALA A 178 0.03 -12.77 -15.28
N PRO A 179 1.21 -12.14 -15.16
CA PRO A 179 1.43 -10.78 -15.66
C PRO A 179 1.02 -10.56 -17.12
N SER A 180 1.24 -11.58 -17.97
CA SER A 180 0.90 -11.54 -19.40
C SER A 180 -0.62 -11.59 -19.69
N GLU A 181 -1.43 -11.96 -18.71
CA GLU A 181 -2.87 -12.13 -18.86
C GLU A 181 -3.68 -10.99 -18.28
N LEU A 182 -3.06 -10.07 -17.56
CA LEU A 182 -3.73 -8.99 -16.83
C LEU A 182 -4.62 -8.09 -17.71
N GLU A 183 -4.23 -7.86 -18.97
CA GLU A 183 -5.01 -7.02 -19.89
C GLU A 183 -6.26 -7.75 -20.42
N ASN A 184 -6.26 -9.08 -20.42
CA ASN A 184 -7.32 -9.92 -20.98
C ASN A 184 -8.37 -10.36 -19.94
N VAL A 185 -8.21 -9.95 -18.69
CA VAL A 185 -9.14 -10.30 -17.61
C VAL A 185 -10.44 -9.56 -17.76
N SER A 186 -11.56 -10.27 -17.68
CA SER A 186 -12.90 -9.67 -17.73
C SER A 186 -13.52 -9.46 -16.34
N VAL A 187 -12.91 -10.02 -15.30
CA VAL A 187 -13.46 -10.02 -13.94
C VAL A 187 -12.41 -9.58 -12.92
N SER A 188 -12.84 -8.79 -11.95
CA SER A 188 -12.06 -8.42 -10.78
C SER A 188 -12.82 -8.78 -9.51
N TYR A 189 -12.10 -9.03 -8.42
CA TYR A 189 -12.69 -9.32 -7.13
C TYR A 189 -12.37 -8.21 -6.14
N LEU A 190 -13.37 -7.79 -5.37
CA LEU A 190 -13.16 -6.94 -4.20
C LEU A 190 -13.26 -7.82 -2.95
N HIS A 191 -12.17 -7.89 -2.21
CA HIS A 191 -12.15 -8.54 -0.91
C HIS A 191 -12.29 -7.48 0.18
N ILE A 192 -13.28 -7.65 1.05
CA ILE A 192 -13.55 -6.73 2.15
C ILE A 192 -13.10 -7.40 3.45
N TYR A 193 -12.21 -6.73 4.17
CA TYR A 193 -11.66 -7.19 5.44
C TYR A 193 -12.01 -6.24 6.57
N ASP A 194 -12.01 -6.75 7.81
CA ASP A 194 -11.88 -5.90 8.99
C ASP A 194 -10.40 -5.60 9.32
N TRP A 195 -10.17 -4.75 10.30
CA TRP A 195 -8.82 -4.41 10.76
C TRP A 195 -8.16 -5.48 11.65
N GLU A 196 -8.81 -6.59 11.91
CA GLU A 196 -8.25 -7.82 12.46
C GLU A 196 -7.81 -8.80 11.36
N GLY A 197 -8.06 -8.44 10.08
CA GLY A 197 -7.68 -9.18 8.88
C GLY A 197 -8.62 -10.34 8.54
N ARG A 198 -9.83 -10.37 9.10
CA ARG A 198 -10.84 -11.36 8.72
C ARG A 198 -11.47 -10.95 7.39
N LEU A 199 -11.51 -11.86 6.44
CA LEU A 199 -12.26 -11.68 5.19
C LEU A 199 -13.76 -11.74 5.50
N LEU A 200 -14.46 -10.65 5.24
CA LEU A 200 -15.89 -10.50 5.52
C LEU A 200 -16.75 -10.79 4.29
N CYS A 201 -16.28 -10.36 3.12
CA CYS A 201 -17.02 -10.48 1.88
C CYS A 201 -16.07 -10.54 0.69
N LYS A 202 -16.51 -11.26 -0.35
CA LYS A 202 -15.89 -11.26 -1.68
C LYS A 202 -16.97 -10.84 -2.70
N ILE A 203 -16.69 -9.79 -3.46
CA ILE A 203 -17.60 -9.27 -4.50
C ILE A 203 -16.91 -9.46 -5.84
N GLU A 204 -17.62 -10.10 -6.76
CA GLU A 204 -17.20 -10.23 -8.15
C GLU A 204 -17.74 -9.05 -8.97
N ILE A 205 -16.89 -8.49 -9.82
CA ILE A 205 -17.23 -7.37 -10.71
C ILE A 205 -16.77 -7.74 -12.12
N GLU A 206 -17.71 -7.72 -13.06
CA GLU A 206 -17.48 -8.02 -14.49
C GLU A 206 -16.76 -6.86 -15.21
N ASP A 207 -15.67 -6.38 -14.63
CA ASP A 207 -14.82 -5.33 -15.19
C ASP A 207 -13.36 -5.60 -14.85
N ASN A 208 -12.43 -5.27 -15.75
CA ASN A 208 -11.00 -5.32 -15.47
C ASN A 208 -10.55 -4.03 -14.80
N ILE A 209 -10.53 -4.04 -13.46
CA ILE A 209 -10.21 -2.87 -12.65
C ILE A 209 -8.68 -2.75 -12.46
N LYS A 210 -8.16 -1.54 -12.63
CA LYS A 210 -6.75 -1.16 -12.46
C LYS A 210 -6.46 -0.63 -11.05
N CYS A 211 -7.32 0.24 -10.54
CA CYS A 211 -7.20 0.75 -9.17
C CYS A 211 -8.55 1.17 -8.62
N ILE A 212 -8.64 1.25 -7.30
CA ILE A 212 -9.87 1.63 -6.59
C ILE A 212 -9.61 2.72 -5.56
N THR A 213 -10.64 3.51 -5.30
CA THR A 213 -10.76 4.34 -4.11
C THR A 213 -12.19 4.29 -3.57
N LEU A 214 -12.38 4.65 -2.31
CA LEU A 214 -13.64 4.50 -1.60
C LEU A 214 -14.07 5.83 -1.00
N SER A 215 -15.35 6.20 -1.18
CA SER A 215 -16.02 7.23 -0.40
C SER A 215 -16.85 6.54 0.68
N GLU A 216 -16.44 6.67 1.93
CA GLU A 216 -17.17 6.10 3.08
C GLU A 216 -18.56 6.75 3.23
N GLU A 217 -18.64 8.07 3.05
CA GLU A 217 -19.88 8.84 3.16
C GLU A 217 -20.97 8.32 2.23
N THR A 218 -20.63 8.05 0.98
CA THR A 218 -21.59 7.60 -0.03
C THR A 218 -21.70 6.08 -0.14
N GLY A 219 -20.74 5.33 0.41
CA GLY A 219 -20.59 3.89 0.21
C GLY A 219 -20.30 3.50 -1.24
N MET A 220 -19.61 4.39 -1.97
CA MET A 220 -19.27 4.19 -3.36
C MET A 220 -17.78 3.88 -3.52
N ILE A 221 -17.48 2.86 -4.31
CA ILE A 221 -16.16 2.63 -4.87
C ILE A 221 -16.09 3.33 -6.23
N TYR A 222 -15.04 4.09 -6.43
CA TYR A 222 -14.63 4.60 -7.73
C TYR A 222 -13.47 3.77 -8.21
N ALA A 223 -13.58 3.26 -9.43
CA ALA A 223 -12.58 2.40 -10.04
C ALA A 223 -12.11 2.97 -11.38
N VAL A 224 -10.82 2.90 -11.60
CA VAL A 224 -10.23 3.10 -12.93
C VAL A 224 -10.05 1.71 -13.55
N LEU A 225 -10.56 1.52 -14.73
CA LEU A 225 -10.43 0.27 -15.49
C LEU A 225 -9.10 0.21 -16.24
N MET A 226 -8.74 -0.94 -16.77
CA MET A 226 -7.50 -1.09 -17.56
C MET A 226 -7.51 -0.28 -18.86
N ASN A 227 -8.68 0.07 -19.39
CA ASN A 227 -8.88 0.97 -20.55
C ASN A 227 -8.96 2.47 -20.16
N ASP A 228 -8.61 2.80 -18.90
CA ASP A 228 -8.64 4.13 -18.30
C ASP A 228 -10.05 4.76 -18.13
N GLU A 229 -11.13 4.00 -18.35
CA GLU A 229 -12.49 4.43 -17.99
C GLU A 229 -12.64 4.49 -16.46
N ILE A 230 -13.48 5.42 -15.99
CA ILE A 230 -13.85 5.54 -14.58
C ILE A 230 -15.27 5.03 -14.40
N LYS A 231 -15.42 4.03 -13.53
CA LYS A 231 -16.71 3.51 -13.09
C LYS A 231 -16.93 3.66 -11.60
N ARG A 232 -18.17 3.60 -11.16
CA ARG A 232 -18.56 3.64 -9.76
C ARG A 232 -19.46 2.47 -9.41
N TYR A 233 -19.21 1.86 -8.24
CA TYR A 233 -19.96 0.72 -7.73
C TYR A 233 -20.47 1.02 -6.32
N ARG A 234 -21.73 0.67 -6.06
CA ARG A 234 -22.32 0.86 -4.73
C ARG A 234 -22.11 -0.39 -3.90
N ILE A 235 -21.39 -0.27 -2.79
CA ILE A 235 -21.13 -1.38 -1.85
C ILE A 235 -21.60 -1.08 -0.42
N LYS A 236 -22.45 -0.07 -0.25
CA LYS A 236 -22.87 0.44 1.07
C LYS A 236 -23.32 -0.65 2.04
N GLN A 237 -23.94 -1.71 1.54
CA GLN A 237 -24.40 -2.84 2.34
C GLN A 237 -23.28 -3.73 2.90
N HIS A 238 -22.03 -3.54 2.45
CA HIS A 238 -20.86 -4.34 2.82
C HIS A 238 -19.85 -3.55 3.65
N LEU A 239 -20.07 -2.25 3.86
CA LEU A 239 -19.26 -1.35 4.69
C LEU A 239 -19.87 -1.21 6.07
#